data_d49bc58b24607a0805b0b3237e7760a2
#
_entry.id   d49bc58b24607a0805b0b3237e7760a2
#
_cell.length_a   1.000
_cell.length_b   1.000
_cell.length_c   1.000
_cell.angle_alpha   90.00
_cell.angle_beta   90.00
_cell.angle_gamma   90.00
#
_symmetry.space_group_name_H-M   'P 1'
#
loop_
_entity.id
_entity.type
_entity.pdbx_description
1 polymer ?
#
loop_
_entity_poly.entity_id
_entity_poly.type
_entity_poly.pdbx_seq_one_letter_code
_entity_poly.pdbx_strand_id
1 'polypeptide(L)'
;MLRIRLKRVGKKGHPSYRIVVADSRAPRDGAYVEWIGNYDPMIDPPAITYKEDRAIAWLKVGAQPSDAVRRILERDGVFEKANSR
;
A
#
# COMPACT_ATOMS: atom_id res chain seq x y z
N MET A 1 7.65 8.92 10.92
CA MET A 1 6.86 9.26 9.72
C MET A 1 6.12 8.02 9.24
N LEU A 2 4.85 8.16 8.94
CA LEU A 2 4.06 7.04 8.43
C LEU A 2 4.28 6.85 6.93
N ARG A 3 4.38 5.61 6.50
CA ARG A 3 4.55 5.25 5.10
C ARG A 3 3.55 4.17 4.71
N ILE A 4 3.06 4.27 3.48
CA ILE A 4 2.24 3.21 2.86
C ILE A 4 3.19 2.42 1.99
N ARG A 5 3.38 1.13 2.31
CA ARG A 5 4.38 0.32 1.61
C ARG A 5 3.88 -1.11 1.37
N LEU A 6 4.59 -1.83 0.51
CA LEU A 6 4.33 -3.23 0.26
C LEU A 6 5.15 -4.09 1.23
N LYS A 7 4.48 -5.03 1.88
CA LYS A 7 5.12 -6.02 2.72
C LYS A 7 5.05 -7.36 2.00
N ARG A 8 6.21 -7.96 1.73
CA ARG A 8 6.25 -9.26 1.06
C ARG A 8 5.69 -10.35 1.96
N VAL A 9 4.79 -11.16 1.42
CA VAL A 9 4.23 -12.32 2.08
C VAL A 9 4.18 -13.45 1.06
N GLY A 10 3.80 -14.66 1.49
CA GLY A 10 3.67 -15.79 0.59
C GLY A 10 4.87 -16.71 0.66
N LYS A 11 4.84 -17.75 -0.17
CA LYS A 11 5.86 -18.79 -0.18
C LYS A 11 7.00 -18.40 -1.11
N LYS A 12 8.15 -19.05 -0.90
CA LYS A 12 9.29 -18.94 -1.79
C LYS A 12 8.86 -19.33 -3.21
N GLY A 13 9.19 -18.48 -4.18
CA GLY A 13 8.82 -18.73 -5.57
C GLY A 13 7.43 -18.24 -5.96
N HIS A 14 6.61 -17.82 -5.00
CA HIS A 14 5.31 -17.23 -5.28
C HIS A 14 5.09 -16.01 -4.38
N PRO A 15 5.82 -14.91 -4.66
CA PRO A 15 5.70 -13.72 -3.83
C PRO A 15 4.35 -13.04 -4.03
N SER A 16 3.75 -12.64 -2.93
CA SER A 16 2.62 -11.73 -2.93
C SER A 16 2.91 -10.63 -1.91
N TYR A 17 2.11 -9.58 -1.93
CA TYR A 17 2.38 -8.41 -1.11
C TYR A 17 1.12 -7.95 -0.42
N ARG A 18 1.30 -7.39 0.77
CA ARG A 18 0.25 -6.65 1.47
C ARG A 18 0.56 -5.17 1.39
N ILE A 19 -0.46 -4.37 1.18
CA ILE A 19 -0.34 -2.92 1.22
C ILE A 19 -0.61 -2.51 2.66
N VAL A 20 0.41 -1.99 3.34
CA VAL A 20 0.33 -1.69 4.77
C VAL A 20 0.79 -0.28 5.06
N VAL A 21 0.26 0.29 6.15
CA VAL A 21 0.72 1.56 6.69
C VAL A 21 1.62 1.22 7.89
N ALA A 22 2.82 1.75 7.89
CA ALA A 22 3.78 1.51 8.97
C ALA A 22 4.63 2.73 9.23
N ASP A 23 5.18 2.82 10.44
CA ASP A 23 6.14 3.87 10.77
C ASP A 23 7.46 3.55 10.05
N SER A 24 8.06 4.57 9.42
CA SER A 24 9.31 4.40 8.68
C SER A 24 10.47 3.92 9.56
N ARG A 25 10.36 4.11 10.88
CA ARG A 25 11.38 3.66 11.83
C ARG A 25 11.16 2.23 12.31
N ALA A 26 10.01 1.63 12.00
CA ALA A 26 9.74 0.24 12.38
C ALA A 26 10.62 -0.71 11.58
N PRO A 27 11.06 -1.84 12.17
CA PRO A 27 11.81 -2.85 11.44
C PRO A 27 11.00 -3.35 10.23
N ARG A 28 11.71 -3.76 9.19
CA ARG A 28 11.09 -4.26 7.96
C ARG A 28 10.04 -5.33 8.22
N ASP A 29 10.33 -6.24 9.14
CA ASP A 29 9.44 -7.34 9.51
C ASP A 29 8.66 -7.04 10.79
N GLY A 30 8.68 -5.78 11.23
CA GLY A 30 7.98 -5.35 12.42
C GLY A 30 6.49 -5.13 12.21
N ALA A 31 5.82 -4.73 13.28
CA ALA A 31 4.40 -4.46 13.27
C ALA A 31 4.06 -3.29 12.34
N TYR A 32 2.92 -3.38 11.70
CA TYR A 32 2.36 -2.30 10.91
C TYR A 32 1.16 -1.69 11.66
N VAL A 33 0.81 -0.45 11.25
CA VAL A 33 -0.31 0.27 11.85
C VAL A 33 -1.64 -0.27 11.34
N GLU A 34 -1.72 -0.46 10.02
CA GLU A 34 -2.96 -0.94 9.38
C GLU A 34 -2.62 -1.67 8.09
N TRP A 35 -3.36 -2.75 7.83
CA TRP A 35 -3.30 -3.48 6.57
C TRP A 35 -4.48 -3.02 5.71
N ILE A 36 -4.21 -2.43 4.55
CA ILE A 36 -5.25 -1.85 3.71
C ILE A 36 -5.50 -2.59 2.40
N GLY A 37 -4.63 -3.53 2.02
CA GLY A 37 -4.88 -4.27 0.79
C GLY A 37 -3.84 -5.31 0.45
N ASN A 38 -4.04 -5.91 -0.72
CA ASN A 38 -3.19 -6.97 -1.24
C ASN A 38 -2.79 -6.67 -2.68
N TYR A 39 -1.61 -7.14 -3.07
CA TYR A 39 -1.12 -7.06 -4.43
C TYR A 39 -0.49 -8.39 -4.80
N ASP A 40 -0.97 -9.02 -5.87
CA ASP A 40 -0.40 -10.26 -6.39
C ASP A 40 0.10 -10.03 -7.82
N PRO A 41 1.42 -9.88 -8.02
CA PRO A 41 1.97 -9.64 -9.34
C PRO A 41 2.08 -10.89 -10.19
N MET A 42 1.90 -12.08 -9.61
CA MET A 42 2.04 -13.36 -10.33
C MET A 42 0.81 -13.72 -11.15
N ILE A 43 -0.30 -13.06 -10.92
CA ILE A 43 -1.54 -13.25 -11.67
C ILE A 43 -1.52 -12.29 -12.86
N ASP A 44 -2.01 -12.73 -14.00
CA ASP A 44 -2.10 -11.90 -15.20
C ASP A 44 -3.58 -11.69 -15.58
N PRO A 45 -4.09 -10.44 -15.50
CA PRO A 45 -3.39 -9.25 -15.04
C PRO A 45 -3.16 -9.28 -13.53
N PRO A 46 -2.15 -8.53 -13.02
CA PRO A 46 -1.88 -8.51 -11.59
C PRO A 46 -3.11 -8.12 -10.77
N ALA A 47 -3.37 -8.87 -9.72
CA ALA A 47 -4.51 -8.60 -8.84
C ALA A 47 -4.11 -7.59 -7.78
N ILE A 48 -4.81 -6.45 -7.74
CA ILE A 48 -4.61 -5.41 -6.75
C ILE A 48 -5.96 -5.09 -6.12
N THR A 49 -6.06 -5.29 -4.81
CA THR A 49 -7.28 -5.00 -4.06
C THR A 49 -6.90 -4.25 -2.79
N TYR A 50 -7.52 -3.13 -2.52
CA TYR A 50 -7.27 -2.37 -1.30
C TYR A 50 -8.48 -1.51 -0.95
N LYS A 51 -8.52 -1.08 0.31
CA LYS A 51 -9.56 -0.19 0.79
C LYS A 51 -9.19 1.24 0.42
N GLU A 52 -9.78 1.75 -0.63
CA GLU A 52 -9.45 3.07 -1.17
C GLU A 52 -9.71 4.19 -0.16
N ASP A 53 -10.82 4.10 0.58
CA ASP A 53 -11.15 5.08 1.60
C ASP A 53 -10.07 5.16 2.69
N ARG A 54 -9.49 4.03 3.06
CA ARG A 54 -8.42 4.00 4.05
C ARG A 54 -7.14 4.60 3.49
N ALA A 55 -6.81 4.29 2.24
CA ALA A 55 -5.64 4.89 1.58
C ALA A 55 -5.78 6.41 1.52
N ILE A 56 -6.95 6.91 1.16
CA ILE A 56 -7.23 8.34 1.11
C ILE A 56 -7.07 8.97 2.50
N ALA A 57 -7.64 8.34 3.53
CA ALA A 57 -7.55 8.85 4.90
C ALA A 57 -6.10 8.98 5.35
N TRP A 58 -5.26 7.97 5.08
CA TRP A 58 -3.84 8.00 5.45
C TRP A 58 -3.06 9.04 4.65
N LEU A 59 -3.35 9.21 3.36
CA LEU A 59 -2.72 10.25 2.55
C LEU A 59 -3.05 11.64 3.09
N LYS A 60 -4.28 11.85 3.52
CA LYS A 60 -4.71 13.14 4.06
C LYS A 60 -4.00 13.52 5.35
N VAL A 61 -3.59 12.54 6.14
CA VAL A 61 -2.82 12.81 7.38
C VAL A 61 -1.31 12.76 7.15
N GLY A 62 -0.87 12.72 5.91
CA GLY A 62 0.53 12.87 5.56
C GLY A 62 1.32 11.58 5.40
N ALA A 63 0.68 10.41 5.36
CA ALA A 63 1.39 9.18 5.10
C ALA A 63 2.00 9.22 3.69
N GLN A 64 3.25 8.76 3.57
CA GLN A 64 4.01 8.82 2.31
C GLN A 64 3.98 7.45 1.63
N PRO A 65 3.48 7.33 0.39
CA PRO A 65 3.51 6.06 -0.31
C PRO A 65 4.90 5.75 -0.85
N SER A 66 5.28 4.47 -0.82
CA SER A 66 6.49 4.02 -1.50
C SER A 66 6.28 4.13 -3.02
N ASP A 67 7.37 4.05 -3.79
CA ASP A 67 7.27 4.18 -5.26
C ASP A 67 6.30 3.18 -5.88
N ALA A 68 6.34 1.93 -5.43
CA ALA A 68 5.43 0.90 -5.94
C ALA A 68 3.97 1.20 -5.61
N VAL A 69 3.70 1.58 -4.35
CA VAL A 69 2.35 1.93 -3.92
C VAL A 69 1.88 3.18 -4.65
N ARG A 70 2.76 4.16 -4.82
CA ARG A 70 2.45 5.40 -5.52
C ARG A 70 1.94 5.13 -6.94
N ARG A 71 2.60 4.22 -7.67
CA ARG A 71 2.18 3.85 -9.02
C ARG A 71 0.79 3.24 -9.04
N ILE A 72 0.50 2.38 -8.05
CA ILE A 72 -0.83 1.77 -7.92
C ILE A 72 -1.89 2.84 -7.67
N LEU A 73 -1.63 3.76 -6.74
CA LEU A 73 -2.57 4.80 -6.39
C LEU A 73 -2.78 5.80 -7.53
N GLU A 74 -1.72 6.13 -8.26
CA GLU A 74 -1.81 7.02 -9.43
C GLU A 74 -2.68 6.40 -10.52
N ARG A 75 -2.49 5.12 -10.78
CA ARG A 75 -3.29 4.41 -11.79
C ARG A 75 -4.78 4.48 -11.48
N ASP A 76 -5.14 4.41 -10.21
CA ASP A 76 -6.54 4.39 -9.78
C ASP A 76 -7.09 5.79 -9.46
N GLY A 77 -6.29 6.83 -9.65
CA GLY A 77 -6.73 8.21 -9.41
C GLY A 77 -6.93 8.56 -7.94
N VAL A 78 -6.32 7.80 -7.03
CA VAL A 78 -6.51 7.98 -5.59
C VAL A 78 -5.98 9.32 -5.10
N PHE A 79 -4.87 9.80 -5.67
CA PHE A 79 -4.31 11.09 -5.27
C PHE A 79 -5.26 12.25 -5.57
N GLU A 80 -5.96 12.19 -6.70
CA GLU A 80 -6.95 13.20 -7.04
C GLU A 80 -8.09 13.19 -6.03
N LYS A 81 -8.55 12.00 -5.64
CA LYS A 81 -9.59 11.85 -4.63
C LYS A 81 -9.13 12.35 -3.26
N ALA A 82 -7.87 12.08 -2.90
CA ALA A 82 -7.32 12.54 -1.63
C ALA A 82 -7.18 14.06 -1.58
N ASN A 83 -6.93 14.71 -2.72
CA ASN A 83 -6.82 16.16 -2.82
C ASN A 83 -8.18 16.83 -3.01
N SER A 84 -9.21 16.06 -3.29
CA SER A 84 -10.57 16.53 -3.45
C SER A 84 -11.21 16.79 -2.09
N ARG A 85 -12.05 17.80 -2.02
CA ARG A 85 -12.76 18.12 -0.77
C ARG A 85 -14.19 17.60 -0.80
#